data_f20b6c25d5518ea2b21a4fc339bf7e14
#
_entry.id   f20b6c25d5518ea2b21a4fc339bf7e14
#
_cell.length_a   1.000
_cell.length_b   1.000
_cell.length_c   1.000
_cell.angle_alpha   90.00
_cell.angle_beta   90.00
_cell.angle_gamma   90.00
#
_symmetry.space_group_name_H-M   'P 1'
#
loop_
_entity.id
_entity.type
_entity.pdbx_description
1 polymer ?
#
loop_
_entity_poly.entity_id
_entity_poly.type
_entity_poly.pdbx_seq_one_letter_code
_entity_poly.pdbx_strand_id
1 'polypeptide(L)'
;MDFLLEFKRQVQNLIEKKYPDLSNLSEDEFRNLCQPLIKDLEKHNLSPINIATGQVPFVLVVSSDLINSKQQMESLIWNNKPGFEKLFPHLTTDFRPRLDTSLPTSSVYLLLDINRGDEFLNIRPEDALKVIQEKGNTPLTMEEGIALVTQFPDLLIKNHCFSLLGSRVEGNQRVPAIWINAQKQANLGWCWDRNPHTWLGSAFANKRVG
;
A
#
# COMPACT_ATOMS: atom_id res chain seq x y z
N MET A 1 10.08 0.75 -19.48
CA MET A 1 9.19 1.76 -18.85
C MET A 1 10.02 2.98 -18.53
N ASP A 2 9.52 4.17 -18.82
CA ASP A 2 10.12 5.42 -18.35
C ASP A 2 9.64 5.67 -16.90
N PHE A 3 10.52 5.45 -15.93
CA PHE A 3 10.20 5.59 -14.51
C PHE A 3 9.93 7.04 -14.11
N LEU A 4 10.54 8.02 -14.79
CA LEU A 4 10.26 9.43 -14.53
C LEU A 4 8.84 9.81 -14.98
N LEU A 5 8.41 9.30 -16.13
CA LEU A 5 7.05 9.50 -16.62
C LEU A 5 6.02 8.85 -15.68
N GLU A 6 6.31 7.64 -15.19
CA GLU A 6 5.45 6.94 -14.22
C GLU A 6 5.41 7.68 -12.87
N PHE A 7 6.52 8.21 -12.40
CA PHE A 7 6.56 9.03 -11.17
C PHE A 7 5.65 10.27 -11.32
N LYS A 8 5.78 10.98 -12.44
CA LYS A 8 4.92 12.15 -12.73
C LYS A 8 3.44 11.77 -12.79
N ARG A 9 3.12 10.61 -13.39
CA ARG A 9 1.75 10.07 -13.41
C ARG A 9 1.22 9.84 -12.00
N GLN A 10 2.04 9.23 -11.11
CA GLN A 10 1.64 8.96 -9.73
C GLN A 10 1.41 10.25 -8.94
N VAL A 11 2.28 11.24 -9.05
CA VAL A 11 2.07 12.57 -8.44
C VAL A 11 0.78 13.21 -8.96
N GLN A 12 0.57 13.21 -10.27
CA GLN A 12 -0.62 13.78 -10.88
C GLN A 12 -1.91 13.07 -10.40
N ASN A 13 -1.91 11.74 -10.32
CA ASN A 13 -3.03 10.97 -9.80
C ASN A 13 -3.37 11.34 -8.34
N LEU A 14 -2.38 11.60 -7.49
CA LEU A 14 -2.62 12.06 -6.11
C LEU A 14 -3.22 13.46 -6.08
N ILE A 15 -2.78 14.37 -6.96
CA ILE A 15 -3.35 15.71 -7.08
C ILE A 15 -4.82 15.64 -7.50
N GLU A 16 -5.15 14.83 -8.50
CA GLU A 16 -6.53 14.60 -8.95
C GLU A 16 -7.42 14.02 -7.84
N LYS A 17 -6.83 13.24 -6.94
CA LYS A 17 -7.49 12.68 -5.75
C LYS A 17 -7.49 13.63 -4.54
N LYS A 18 -7.12 14.91 -4.75
CA LYS A 18 -7.18 15.96 -3.72
C LYS A 18 -6.22 15.77 -2.53
N TYR A 19 -5.12 15.06 -2.73
CA TYR A 19 -4.11 14.92 -1.68
C TYR A 19 -3.49 16.25 -1.24
N PRO A 20 -3.23 17.25 -2.13
CA PRO A 20 -2.82 18.58 -1.69
C PRO A 20 -3.82 19.19 -0.70
N ASP A 21 -5.11 19.22 -1.03
CA ASP A 21 -6.14 19.77 -0.16
C ASP A 21 -6.21 19.04 1.19
N LEU A 22 -6.13 17.71 1.18
CA LEU A 22 -6.14 16.86 2.39
C LEU A 22 -4.92 17.08 3.30
N SER A 23 -3.80 17.50 2.73
CA SER A 23 -2.56 17.81 3.46
C SER A 23 -2.40 19.30 3.78
N ASN A 24 -3.37 20.14 3.45
CA ASN A 24 -3.31 21.60 3.56
C ASN A 24 -2.12 22.22 2.80
N LEU A 25 -1.77 21.65 1.65
CA LEU A 25 -0.74 22.14 0.75
C LEU A 25 -1.37 22.61 -0.57
N SER A 26 -0.75 23.58 -1.23
CA SER A 26 -1.02 23.86 -2.64
C SER A 26 -0.49 22.73 -3.53
N GLU A 27 -0.96 22.64 -4.78
CA GLU A 27 -0.44 21.64 -5.73
C GLU A 27 1.06 21.78 -5.96
N ASP A 28 1.59 23.01 -6.00
CA ASP A 28 3.01 23.27 -6.19
C ASP A 28 3.83 22.82 -4.97
N GLU A 29 3.35 23.08 -3.76
CA GLU A 29 4.00 22.60 -2.54
C GLU A 29 4.01 21.08 -2.47
N PHE A 30 2.91 20.42 -2.84
CA PHE A 30 2.83 18.96 -2.90
C PHE A 30 3.78 18.38 -3.96
N ARG A 31 3.89 18.98 -5.15
CA ARG A 31 4.86 18.60 -6.17
C ARG A 31 6.29 18.75 -5.66
N ASN A 32 6.60 19.87 -5.02
CA ASN A 32 7.92 20.13 -4.45
C ASN A 32 8.28 19.15 -3.32
N LEU A 33 7.30 18.73 -2.51
CA LEU A 33 7.47 17.71 -1.48
C LEU A 33 7.88 16.35 -2.09
N CYS A 34 7.31 15.99 -3.25
CA CYS A 34 7.59 14.71 -3.93
C CYS A 34 8.89 14.75 -4.75
N GLN A 35 9.30 15.92 -5.27
CA GLN A 35 10.39 16.05 -6.26
C GLN A 35 11.73 15.43 -5.83
N PRO A 36 12.19 15.52 -4.58
CA PRO A 36 13.46 14.91 -4.15
C PRO A 36 13.57 13.41 -4.41
N LEU A 37 12.43 12.71 -4.39
CA LEU A 37 12.36 11.25 -4.58
C LEU A 37 12.77 10.79 -5.99
N ILE A 38 12.77 11.69 -6.98
CA ILE A 38 13.25 11.38 -8.34
C ILE A 38 14.72 10.94 -8.28
N LYS A 39 15.54 11.62 -7.50
CA LYS A 39 16.97 11.28 -7.35
C LYS A 39 17.17 9.91 -6.69
N ASP A 40 16.26 9.52 -5.81
CA ASP A 40 16.31 8.20 -5.20
C ASP A 40 15.86 7.12 -6.19
N LEU A 41 14.83 7.39 -6.98
CA LEU A 41 14.35 6.49 -8.03
C LEU A 41 15.46 6.17 -9.05
N GLU A 42 16.24 7.17 -9.47
CA GLU A 42 17.34 7.03 -10.47
C GLU A 42 18.48 6.11 -9.99
N LYS A 43 18.63 5.90 -8.68
CA LYS A 43 19.68 5.03 -8.10
C LYS A 43 19.34 3.54 -8.18
N HIS A 44 18.11 3.18 -8.58
CA HIS A 44 17.61 1.81 -8.52
C HIS A 44 17.31 1.24 -9.90
N ASN A 45 17.74 -0.01 -10.11
CA ASN A 45 17.34 -0.79 -11.27
C ASN A 45 16.09 -1.59 -10.89
N LEU A 46 14.92 -1.07 -11.27
CA LEU A 46 13.63 -1.61 -10.88
C LEU A 46 13.09 -2.61 -11.91
N SER A 47 12.32 -3.56 -11.41
CA SER A 47 11.60 -4.52 -12.24
C SER A 47 10.53 -3.84 -13.10
N PRO A 48 10.22 -4.37 -14.30
CA PRO A 48 9.12 -3.83 -15.10
C PRO A 48 7.77 -4.09 -14.43
N ILE A 49 6.78 -3.25 -14.75
CA ILE A 49 5.39 -3.49 -14.31
C ILE A 49 4.84 -4.77 -14.93
N ASN A 50 4.20 -5.59 -14.11
CA ASN A 50 3.43 -6.76 -14.53
C ASN A 50 2.18 -6.91 -13.66
N ILE A 51 1.08 -6.29 -14.09
CA ILE A 51 -0.20 -6.30 -13.36
C ILE A 51 -0.75 -7.73 -13.22
N ALA A 52 -0.54 -8.60 -14.22
CA ALA A 52 -1.04 -9.96 -14.19
C ALA A 52 -0.44 -10.78 -13.05
N THR A 53 0.86 -10.61 -12.76
CA THR A 53 1.56 -11.27 -11.64
C THR A 53 1.55 -10.43 -10.35
N GLY A 54 0.92 -9.26 -10.38
CA GLY A 54 0.84 -8.38 -9.22
C GLY A 54 2.14 -7.64 -8.89
N GLN A 55 3.01 -7.41 -9.90
CA GLN A 55 4.30 -6.75 -9.71
C GLN A 55 4.28 -5.32 -10.23
N VAL A 56 4.79 -4.37 -9.43
CA VAL A 56 5.01 -2.99 -9.84
C VAL A 56 6.37 -2.48 -9.36
N PRO A 57 7.04 -1.64 -10.18
CA PRO A 57 8.41 -1.20 -9.89
C PRO A 57 8.49 -0.33 -8.63
N PHE A 58 7.55 0.60 -8.46
CA PHE A 58 7.49 1.47 -7.29
C PHE A 58 6.11 2.07 -7.10
N VAL A 59 5.86 2.50 -5.87
CA VAL A 59 4.68 3.27 -5.47
C VAL A 59 5.10 4.47 -4.63
N LEU A 60 4.59 5.65 -4.99
CA LEU A 60 4.67 6.84 -4.16
C LEU A 60 3.68 6.72 -3.00
N VAL A 61 4.19 6.70 -1.79
CA VAL A 61 3.42 6.58 -0.55
C VAL A 61 3.37 7.94 0.15
N VAL A 62 2.21 8.30 0.62
CA VAL A 62 2.01 9.46 1.52
C VAL A 62 1.77 8.91 2.92
N SER A 63 2.59 9.34 3.88
CA SER A 63 2.49 8.90 5.27
C SER A 63 1.14 9.25 5.91
N SER A 64 0.67 8.38 6.80
CA SER A 64 -0.53 8.63 7.60
C SER A 64 -0.39 9.81 8.57
N ASP A 65 0.83 10.28 8.83
CA ASP A 65 1.09 11.50 9.60
C ASP A 65 0.76 12.77 8.80
N LEU A 66 0.83 12.72 7.47
CA LEU A 66 0.45 13.84 6.59
C LEU A 66 -1.03 13.79 6.22
N ILE A 67 -1.52 12.63 5.80
CA ILE A 67 -2.93 12.41 5.46
C ILE A 67 -3.37 11.09 6.11
N ASN A 68 -4.32 11.12 7.04
CA ASN A 68 -4.72 9.90 7.73
C ASN A 68 -5.27 8.82 6.78
N SER A 69 -5.05 7.55 7.12
CA SER A 69 -5.38 6.41 6.25
C SER A 69 -6.87 6.31 5.89
N LYS A 70 -7.76 6.83 6.73
CA LYS A 70 -9.20 6.88 6.42
C LYS A 70 -9.47 7.83 5.25
N GLN A 71 -8.92 9.05 5.28
CA GLN A 71 -9.05 10.01 4.17
C GLN A 71 -8.42 9.49 2.89
N GLN A 72 -7.25 8.83 2.98
CA GLN A 72 -6.61 8.19 1.83
C GLN A 72 -7.52 7.11 1.24
N MET A 73 -8.15 6.27 2.09
CA MET A 73 -9.06 5.22 1.64
C MET A 73 -10.34 5.79 1.00
N GLU A 74 -10.89 6.86 1.54
CA GLU A 74 -12.05 7.56 0.97
C GLU A 74 -11.75 8.20 -0.41
N SER A 75 -10.50 8.65 -0.62
CA SER A 75 -10.02 9.24 -1.89
C SER A 75 -9.67 8.20 -2.95
N LEU A 76 -9.48 6.93 -2.55
CA LEU A 76 -9.23 5.83 -3.46
C LEU A 76 -10.50 5.55 -4.27
N ILE A 77 -10.38 5.50 -5.60
CA ILE A 77 -11.49 5.13 -6.49
C ILE A 77 -11.16 3.79 -7.14
N TRP A 78 -12.02 2.81 -6.93
CA TRP A 78 -11.96 1.50 -7.58
C TRP A 78 -13.33 1.17 -8.20
N ASN A 79 -13.36 0.78 -9.47
CA ASN A 79 -14.59 0.48 -10.19
C ASN A 79 -15.64 1.61 -10.09
N ASN A 80 -15.19 2.87 -10.26
CA ASN A 80 -15.98 4.11 -10.13
C ASN A 80 -16.65 4.31 -8.75
N LYS A 81 -16.13 3.69 -7.70
CA LYS A 81 -16.64 3.82 -6.34
C LYS A 81 -15.53 4.21 -5.38
N PRO A 82 -15.81 5.04 -4.36
CA PRO A 82 -14.84 5.32 -3.32
C PRO A 82 -14.52 4.04 -2.54
N GLY A 83 -13.29 4.01 -2.03
CA GLY A 83 -12.89 2.97 -1.10
C GLY A 83 -13.75 3.00 0.17
N PHE A 84 -13.85 1.85 0.83
CA PHE A 84 -14.65 1.65 2.01
C PHE A 84 -13.81 1.09 3.15
N GLU A 85 -13.98 1.60 4.37
CA GLU A 85 -13.27 1.12 5.56
C GLU A 85 -14.26 0.38 6.47
N LYS A 86 -13.86 -0.83 6.91
CA LYS A 86 -14.59 -1.63 7.90
C LYS A 86 -13.61 -2.34 8.83
N LEU A 87 -13.04 -1.60 9.75
CA LEU A 87 -12.05 -2.10 10.71
C LEU A 87 -12.62 -2.42 12.09
N PHE A 88 -13.92 -2.16 12.36
CA PHE A 88 -14.55 -2.44 13.65
C PHE A 88 -14.10 -3.80 14.24
N PRO A 89 -13.75 -3.89 15.54
CA PRO A 89 -13.89 -2.85 16.58
C PRO A 89 -12.75 -1.83 16.66
N HIS A 90 -11.84 -1.82 15.70
CA HIS A 90 -10.67 -0.94 15.65
C HIS A 90 -10.90 0.25 14.70
N LEU A 91 -10.04 1.26 14.85
CA LEU A 91 -9.91 2.40 13.93
C LEU A 91 -8.64 2.21 13.07
N THR A 92 -8.52 2.98 11.99
CA THR A 92 -7.27 3.01 11.19
C THR A 92 -6.06 3.37 12.04
N THR A 93 -6.23 4.26 13.02
CA THR A 93 -5.19 4.72 13.95
C THR A 93 -4.70 3.66 14.92
N ASP A 94 -5.42 2.56 15.12
CA ASP A 94 -4.99 1.46 15.99
C ASP A 94 -3.97 0.55 15.30
N PHE A 95 -3.99 0.51 13.96
CA PHE A 95 -3.04 -0.27 13.18
C PHE A 95 -1.75 0.52 12.98
N ARG A 96 -0.74 0.20 13.75
CA ARG A 96 0.59 0.83 13.69
C ARG A 96 1.56 -0.03 12.87
N PRO A 97 2.60 0.57 12.27
CA PRO A 97 3.71 -0.19 11.74
C PRO A 97 4.26 -1.14 12.80
N ARG A 98 4.60 -2.35 12.41
CA ARG A 98 5.26 -3.31 13.31
C ARG A 98 6.61 -2.75 13.76
N LEU A 99 7.05 -3.15 14.96
CA LEU A 99 8.34 -2.73 15.52
C LEU A 99 9.56 -3.12 14.66
N ASP A 100 9.42 -4.19 13.89
CA ASP A 100 10.43 -4.69 12.95
C ASP A 100 10.27 -4.12 11.52
N THR A 101 9.35 -3.17 11.32
CA THR A 101 9.12 -2.48 10.05
C THR A 101 9.71 -1.06 10.13
N SER A 102 10.87 -0.87 9.50
CA SER A 102 11.47 0.46 9.41
C SER A 102 10.79 1.28 8.32
N LEU A 103 10.23 2.42 8.69
CA LEU A 103 9.67 3.40 7.76
C LEU A 103 10.61 4.61 7.60
N PRO A 104 10.65 5.25 6.42
CA PRO A 104 11.27 6.56 6.27
C PRO A 104 10.61 7.59 7.21
N THR A 105 11.38 8.59 7.63
CA THR A 105 10.87 9.72 8.44
C THR A 105 10.19 10.79 7.59
N SER A 106 10.34 10.70 6.28
CA SER A 106 9.73 11.62 5.31
C SER A 106 8.21 11.42 5.23
N SER A 107 7.48 12.53 5.07
CA SER A 107 6.02 12.49 4.87
C SER A 107 5.60 11.85 3.54
N VAL A 108 6.53 11.74 2.59
CA VAL A 108 6.36 11.02 1.33
C VAL A 108 7.60 10.18 1.06
N TYR A 109 7.42 8.98 0.52
CA TYR A 109 8.52 8.07 0.22
C TYR A 109 8.16 7.12 -0.92
N LEU A 110 9.15 6.40 -1.44
CA LEU A 110 8.95 5.36 -2.44
C LEU A 110 9.03 3.98 -1.79
N LEU A 111 8.07 3.14 -2.12
CA LEU A 111 8.13 1.72 -1.91
C LEU A 111 8.58 1.08 -3.23
N LEU A 112 9.62 0.23 -3.21
CA LEU A 112 10.27 -0.29 -4.42
C LEU A 112 10.05 -1.79 -4.60
N ASP A 113 9.91 -2.25 -5.85
CA ASP A 113 9.73 -3.65 -6.26
C ASP A 113 8.64 -4.35 -5.46
N ILE A 114 7.41 -3.88 -5.64
CA ILE A 114 6.25 -4.39 -4.92
C ILE A 114 5.70 -5.63 -5.61
N ASN A 115 5.27 -6.58 -4.78
CA ASN A 115 4.53 -7.77 -5.20
C ASN A 115 3.24 -7.89 -4.40
N ARG A 116 2.12 -8.17 -5.08
CA ARG A 116 0.80 -8.41 -4.48
C ARG A 116 0.79 -9.64 -3.55
N GLY A 117 1.74 -10.54 -3.74
CA GLY A 117 1.92 -11.70 -2.86
C GLY A 117 0.97 -12.86 -3.15
N ASP A 118 0.64 -13.11 -4.41
CA ASP A 118 -0.21 -14.23 -4.83
C ASP A 118 0.39 -15.60 -4.45
N GLU A 119 1.71 -15.68 -4.30
CA GLU A 119 2.40 -16.89 -3.81
C GLU A 119 1.99 -17.28 -2.39
N PHE A 120 1.38 -16.37 -1.63
CA PHE A 120 0.89 -16.58 -0.27
C PHE A 120 -0.62 -16.83 -0.19
N LEU A 121 -1.31 -17.05 -1.33
CA LEU A 121 -2.69 -17.53 -1.32
C LEU A 121 -2.78 -18.87 -0.57
N ASN A 122 -3.78 -19.02 0.30
CA ASN A 122 -3.98 -20.19 1.15
C ASN A 122 -2.83 -20.46 2.15
N ILE A 123 -2.00 -19.47 2.43
CA ILE A 123 -0.97 -19.50 3.47
C ILE A 123 -1.42 -18.61 4.64
N ARG A 124 -1.15 -19.05 5.89
CA ARG A 124 -1.44 -18.21 7.05
C ARG A 124 -0.61 -16.93 7.01
N PRO A 125 -1.19 -15.76 7.27
CA PRO A 125 -0.45 -14.49 7.29
C PRO A 125 0.81 -14.52 8.17
N GLU A 126 0.78 -15.18 9.34
CA GLU A 126 1.94 -15.32 10.23
C GLU A 126 3.10 -16.13 9.60
N ASP A 127 2.79 -17.11 8.74
CA ASP A 127 3.80 -17.91 8.05
C ASP A 127 4.32 -17.17 6.80
N ALA A 128 3.43 -16.50 6.06
CA ALA A 128 3.80 -15.64 4.95
C ALA A 128 4.77 -14.53 5.40
N LEU A 129 4.52 -13.91 6.56
CA LEU A 129 5.40 -12.89 7.13
C LEU A 129 6.84 -13.40 7.32
N LYS A 130 7.01 -14.61 7.90
CA LYS A 130 8.33 -15.22 8.10
C LYS A 130 9.07 -15.39 6.77
N VAL A 131 8.40 -15.94 5.77
CA VAL A 131 8.99 -16.18 4.44
C VAL A 131 9.37 -14.85 3.76
N ILE A 132 8.53 -13.82 3.86
CA ILE A 132 8.83 -12.48 3.32
C ILE A 132 10.13 -11.95 3.95
N GLN A 133 10.23 -12.01 5.28
CA GLN A 133 11.40 -11.51 6.01
C GLN A 133 12.66 -12.35 5.76
N GLU A 134 12.55 -13.68 5.71
CA GLU A 134 13.66 -14.59 5.38
C GLU A 134 14.24 -14.34 3.99
N LYS A 135 13.41 -13.92 3.03
CA LYS A 135 13.83 -13.51 1.68
C LYS A 135 14.43 -12.09 1.65
N GLY A 136 14.53 -11.39 2.78
CA GLY A 136 15.03 -10.01 2.86
C GLY A 136 14.05 -8.97 2.33
N ASN A 137 12.79 -9.34 2.11
CA ASN A 137 11.72 -8.43 1.72
C ASN A 137 11.01 -7.83 2.95
N THR A 138 10.24 -6.79 2.72
CA THR A 138 9.47 -6.11 3.75
C THR A 138 7.97 -6.24 3.49
N PRO A 139 7.15 -6.62 4.50
CA PRO A 139 5.70 -6.64 4.34
C PRO A 139 5.15 -5.21 4.18
N LEU A 140 4.09 -5.03 3.39
CA LEU A 140 3.42 -3.75 3.25
C LEU A 140 2.70 -3.35 4.54
N THR A 141 2.79 -2.05 4.87
CA THR A 141 1.93 -1.42 5.88
C THR A 141 0.53 -1.14 5.32
N MET A 142 -0.39 -0.75 6.19
CA MET A 142 -1.75 -0.42 5.80
C MET A 142 -1.78 0.75 4.80
N GLU A 143 -1.04 1.82 5.06
CA GLU A 143 -0.96 2.98 4.16
C GLU A 143 -0.30 2.66 2.82
N GLU A 144 0.70 1.76 2.81
CA GLU A 144 1.35 1.30 1.58
C GLU A 144 0.40 0.47 0.71
N GLY A 145 -0.44 -0.35 1.33
CA GLY A 145 -1.48 -1.08 0.62
C GLY A 145 -2.55 -0.16 0.02
N ILE A 146 -2.95 0.90 0.73
CA ILE A 146 -3.85 1.92 0.21
C ILE A 146 -3.20 2.64 -0.98
N ALA A 147 -1.95 3.07 -0.84
CA ALA A 147 -1.19 3.72 -1.91
C ALA A 147 -1.05 2.82 -3.14
N LEU A 148 -0.79 1.53 -2.95
CA LEU A 148 -0.68 0.55 -4.04
C LEU A 148 -1.97 0.49 -4.87
N VAL A 149 -3.13 0.35 -4.24
CA VAL A 149 -4.42 0.30 -4.96
C VAL A 149 -4.80 1.67 -5.52
N THR A 150 -4.43 2.76 -4.86
CA THR A 150 -4.65 4.12 -5.36
C THR A 150 -3.92 4.38 -6.67
N GLN A 151 -2.67 3.91 -6.79
CA GLN A 151 -1.84 4.10 -7.98
C GLN A 151 -2.08 3.07 -9.07
N PHE A 152 -2.44 1.84 -8.67
CA PHE A 152 -2.64 0.70 -9.56
C PHE A 152 -3.93 -0.05 -9.18
N PRO A 153 -5.10 0.54 -9.44
CA PRO A 153 -6.39 -0.07 -9.06
C PRO A 153 -6.62 -1.45 -9.70
N ASP A 154 -6.05 -1.69 -10.87
CA ASP A 154 -6.15 -2.97 -11.59
C ASP A 154 -5.39 -4.13 -10.91
N LEU A 155 -4.55 -3.84 -9.89
CA LEU A 155 -3.95 -4.88 -9.05
C LEU A 155 -4.95 -5.54 -8.10
N LEU A 156 -6.02 -4.84 -7.73
CA LEU A 156 -7.04 -5.39 -6.86
C LEU A 156 -8.04 -6.20 -7.68
N ILE A 157 -7.83 -7.50 -7.74
CA ILE A 157 -8.60 -8.45 -8.55
C ILE A 157 -9.31 -9.44 -7.63
N LYS A 158 -10.52 -9.86 -8.01
CA LYS A 158 -11.23 -10.89 -7.27
C LYS A 158 -10.37 -12.16 -7.14
N ASN A 159 -10.30 -12.72 -5.95
CA ASN A 159 -9.48 -13.87 -5.56
C ASN A 159 -7.95 -13.63 -5.55
N HIS A 160 -7.50 -12.39 -5.78
CA HIS A 160 -6.12 -11.95 -5.67
C HIS A 160 -6.05 -10.64 -4.86
N CYS A 161 -6.71 -10.65 -3.71
CA CYS A 161 -6.64 -9.61 -2.70
C CYS A 161 -5.45 -9.86 -1.77
N PHE A 162 -5.13 -8.95 -0.86
CA PHE A 162 -3.91 -9.10 -0.07
C PHE A 162 -4.00 -8.52 1.34
N SER A 163 -3.28 -9.17 2.25
CA SER A 163 -3.01 -8.73 3.62
C SER A 163 -1.82 -7.79 3.66
N LEU A 164 -1.80 -6.91 4.66
CA LEU A 164 -0.84 -5.83 4.88
C LEU A 164 -0.12 -6.08 6.20
N LEU A 165 0.79 -7.06 6.18
CA LEU A 165 1.42 -7.65 7.36
C LEU A 165 2.40 -6.70 8.06
N GLY A 166 2.78 -5.59 7.42
CA GLY A 166 3.62 -4.54 7.99
C GLY A 166 2.93 -3.68 9.04
N SER A 167 1.60 -3.79 9.17
CA SER A 167 0.83 -3.08 10.22
C SER A 167 0.14 -4.05 11.17
N ARG A 168 -0.03 -3.62 12.44
CA ARG A 168 -0.64 -4.43 13.48
C ARG A 168 -1.31 -3.57 14.54
N VAL A 169 -2.38 -4.06 15.15
CA VAL A 169 -2.85 -3.58 16.45
C VAL A 169 -2.01 -4.28 17.52
N GLU A 170 -1.45 -3.53 18.45
CA GLU A 170 -0.60 -4.07 19.52
C GLU A 170 -1.34 -5.15 20.33
N GLY A 171 -0.66 -6.27 20.58
CA GLY A 171 -1.23 -7.42 21.32
C GLY A 171 -2.38 -8.13 20.62
N ASN A 172 -2.64 -7.84 19.34
CA ASN A 172 -3.77 -8.39 18.59
C ASN A 172 -3.32 -9.26 17.40
N GLN A 173 -4.14 -10.24 17.07
CA GLN A 173 -3.90 -11.14 15.92
C GLN A 173 -4.57 -10.66 14.62
N ARG A 174 -5.22 -9.49 14.61
CA ARG A 174 -5.81 -8.92 13.41
C ARG A 174 -4.74 -8.23 12.56
N VAL A 175 -4.78 -8.51 11.28
CA VAL A 175 -3.90 -7.88 10.27
C VAL A 175 -4.77 -7.13 9.27
N PRO A 176 -4.42 -5.90 8.89
CA PRO A 176 -5.21 -5.19 7.88
C PRO A 176 -5.09 -5.91 6.53
N ALA A 177 -6.13 -5.78 5.73
CA ALA A 177 -6.19 -6.36 4.40
C ALA A 177 -7.09 -5.51 3.49
N ILE A 178 -6.81 -5.53 2.19
CA ILE A 178 -7.65 -4.89 1.17
C ILE A 178 -8.24 -5.97 0.26
N TRP A 179 -9.56 -5.89 0.06
CA TRP A 179 -10.28 -6.80 -0.82
C TRP A 179 -11.47 -6.12 -1.50
N ILE A 180 -12.10 -6.80 -2.44
CA ILE A 180 -13.32 -6.35 -3.10
C ILE A 180 -14.52 -6.83 -2.28
N ASN A 181 -15.34 -5.91 -1.76
CA ASN A 181 -16.56 -6.24 -1.01
C ASN A 181 -17.74 -6.62 -1.93
N ALA A 182 -18.86 -7.03 -1.31
CA ALA A 182 -20.09 -7.39 -2.03
C ALA A 182 -20.68 -6.24 -2.85
N GLN A 183 -20.44 -4.99 -2.45
CA GLN A 183 -20.86 -3.77 -3.14
C GLN A 183 -19.92 -3.39 -4.29
N LYS A 184 -18.93 -4.23 -4.60
CA LYS A 184 -17.88 -3.97 -5.61
C LYS A 184 -17.13 -2.66 -5.34
N GLN A 185 -16.62 -2.52 -4.13
CA GLN A 185 -15.73 -1.44 -3.69
C GLN A 185 -14.42 -2.05 -3.19
N ALA A 186 -13.32 -1.31 -3.28
CA ALA A 186 -12.11 -1.62 -2.52
C ALA A 186 -12.43 -1.44 -1.03
N ASN A 187 -12.27 -2.49 -0.25
CA ASN A 187 -12.58 -2.50 1.18
C ASN A 187 -11.31 -2.72 1.99
N LEU A 188 -11.02 -1.77 2.87
CA LEU A 188 -10.02 -1.93 3.91
C LEU A 188 -10.69 -2.54 5.15
N GLY A 189 -10.24 -3.70 5.54
CA GLY A 189 -10.70 -4.40 6.73
C GLY A 189 -9.55 -5.17 7.37
N TRP A 190 -9.85 -6.24 8.09
CA TRP A 190 -8.84 -7.08 8.72
C TRP A 190 -9.17 -8.57 8.59
N CYS A 191 -8.15 -9.40 8.66
CA CYS A 191 -8.26 -10.85 8.82
C CYS A 191 -7.43 -11.31 10.04
N TRP A 192 -7.59 -12.59 10.43
CA TRP A 192 -6.77 -13.20 11.47
C TRP A 192 -5.43 -13.67 10.90
N ASP A 193 -4.33 -13.44 11.61
CA ASP A 193 -2.97 -13.83 11.19
C ASP A 193 -2.76 -15.34 11.07
N ARG A 194 -3.63 -16.15 11.70
CA ARG A 194 -3.60 -17.61 11.65
C ARG A 194 -4.64 -18.23 10.74
N ASN A 195 -5.39 -17.44 10.02
CA ASN A 195 -6.46 -17.93 9.13
C ASN A 195 -6.04 -17.82 7.66
N PRO A 196 -5.74 -18.94 6.98
CA PRO A 196 -5.43 -18.91 5.56
C PRO A 196 -6.69 -18.64 4.73
N HIS A 197 -6.52 -17.90 3.65
CA HIS A 197 -7.59 -17.61 2.70
C HIS A 197 -7.15 -17.93 1.28
N THR A 198 -7.95 -18.63 0.52
CA THR A 198 -7.66 -18.97 -0.89
C THR A 198 -7.70 -17.79 -1.85
N TRP A 199 -8.16 -16.63 -1.37
CA TRP A 199 -8.37 -15.41 -2.14
C TRP A 199 -7.59 -14.21 -1.62
N LEU A 200 -6.82 -14.38 -0.54
CA LEU A 200 -6.07 -13.33 0.14
C LEU A 200 -4.60 -13.75 0.26
N GLY A 201 -3.74 -13.08 -0.50
CA GLY A 201 -2.30 -13.22 -0.41
C GLY A 201 -1.71 -12.30 0.66
N SER A 202 -0.40 -12.01 0.57
CA SER A 202 0.30 -11.13 1.51
C SER A 202 1.26 -10.23 0.75
N ALA A 203 0.91 -8.96 0.59
CA ALA A 203 1.70 -8.03 -0.19
C ALA A 203 3.03 -7.67 0.50
N PHE A 204 4.08 -7.55 -0.31
CA PHE A 204 5.43 -7.22 0.15
C PHE A 204 6.17 -6.37 -0.87
N ALA A 205 7.29 -5.81 -0.46
CA ALA A 205 8.17 -5.03 -1.30
C ALA A 205 9.64 -5.35 -0.98
N ASN A 206 10.54 -4.89 -1.84
CA ASN A 206 11.98 -5.03 -1.60
C ASN A 206 12.42 -4.06 -0.50
N LYS A 207 12.14 -2.74 -0.66
CA LYS A 207 12.56 -1.72 0.31
C LYS A 207 11.79 -0.41 0.20
N ARG A 208 12.06 0.48 1.16
CA ARG A 208 11.59 1.87 1.23
C ARG A 208 12.74 2.82 1.03
N VAL A 209 12.51 3.94 0.34
CA VAL A 209 13.49 5.03 0.16
C VAL A 209 12.78 6.39 0.24
N GLY A 210 13.42 7.37 0.90
CA GLY A 210 12.88 8.72 1.09
C GLY A 210 13.45 9.42 2.30
#